data_02f7b2c96aa474103da3a57071e39583
#
_entry.id   02f7b2c96aa474103da3a57071e39583
#
_cell.length_a   1.000
_cell.length_b   1.000
_cell.length_c   1.000
_cell.angle_alpha   90.00
_cell.angle_beta   90.00
_cell.angle_gamma   90.00
#
_symmetry.space_group_name_H-M   'P 1'
#
loop_
_entity.id
_entity.type
_entity.pdbx_description
1 polymer ?
#
loop_
_entity_poly.entity_id
_entity_poly.type
_entity_poly.pdbx_seq_one_letter_code
_entity_poly.pdbx_strand_id
1 'polypeptide(L)'
;QVTQVPRPSKKEGKMIEFLESFAKEYKIAIKKDEAGNLLMSKPATPGMEDRPVVVLQSHMDMVCEKNNGTKHDFDNDPIETIVDGEWLRANGTTLGAGPIECLFTVDEETGLTGAKALKEGFMTGDILLNLDSEDEGEIFMGCAGGKDTQATFHYEPVPTSDKMQYFRIDVKGLNGGHSGGEIHKGLGNANKILVRFLFLLKKKYDFVLCSIDGGNLRNAIAREAHAVIGLHPENKEDVRIL
;
A
#
# COMPACT_ATOMS: atom_id res chain seq x y z
N GLN A 1 -6.54 -15.06 11.69
CA GLN A 1 -6.20 -16.02 10.59
C GLN A 1 -5.67 -15.29 9.35
N VAL A 2 -6.39 -14.31 8.80
CA VAL A 2 -5.99 -13.54 7.59
C VAL A 2 -4.63 -12.86 7.76
N THR A 3 -4.34 -12.29 8.93
CA THR A 3 -3.05 -11.63 9.23
C THR A 3 -1.85 -12.59 9.24
N GLN A 4 -2.11 -13.89 9.36
CA GLN A 4 -1.08 -14.94 9.35
C GLN A 4 -0.67 -15.35 7.94
N VAL A 5 -1.35 -14.84 6.90
CA VAL A 5 -1.09 -15.19 5.50
C VAL A 5 -0.39 -14.03 4.81
N PRO A 6 0.89 -14.19 4.41
CA PRO A 6 1.60 -13.22 3.60
C PRO A 6 0.86 -12.97 2.27
N ARG A 7 0.62 -11.68 1.97
CA ARG A 7 -0.22 -11.29 0.82
C ARG A 7 0.22 -9.96 0.17
N PRO A 8 1.49 -9.84 -0.22
CA PRO A 8 1.94 -8.64 -0.92
C PRO A 8 1.15 -8.46 -2.22
N SER A 9 0.91 -7.22 -2.62
CA SER A 9 0.29 -6.89 -3.91
C SER A 9 1.00 -7.59 -5.05
N LYS A 10 0.25 -8.17 -5.98
CA LYS A 10 0.70 -9.04 -7.10
C LYS A 10 1.31 -10.39 -6.70
N LYS A 11 1.22 -10.76 -5.43
CA LYS A 11 1.69 -12.06 -4.90
C LYS A 11 0.64 -12.72 -3.98
N GLU A 12 -0.62 -12.54 -4.27
CA GLU A 12 -1.76 -12.96 -3.43
C GLU A 12 -2.01 -14.48 -3.46
N GLY A 13 -1.19 -15.28 -4.14
CA GLY A 13 -1.39 -16.72 -4.30
C GLY A 13 -1.68 -17.46 -2.99
N LYS A 14 -0.91 -17.18 -1.92
CA LYS A 14 -1.13 -17.78 -0.60
C LYS A 14 -2.49 -17.40 0.02
N MET A 15 -2.94 -16.16 -0.20
CA MET A 15 -4.23 -15.69 0.29
C MET A 15 -5.37 -16.32 -0.51
N ILE A 16 -5.23 -16.47 -1.82
CA ILE A 16 -6.18 -17.17 -2.68
C ILE A 16 -6.37 -18.62 -2.20
N GLU A 17 -5.28 -19.36 -1.99
CA GLU A 17 -5.30 -20.74 -1.47
C GLU A 17 -5.96 -20.82 -0.09
N PHE A 18 -5.68 -19.87 0.79
CA PHE A 18 -6.30 -19.78 2.11
C PHE A 18 -7.81 -19.59 2.00
N LEU A 19 -8.28 -18.64 1.17
CA LEU A 19 -9.71 -18.36 0.97
C LEU A 19 -10.45 -19.52 0.28
N GLU A 20 -9.82 -20.18 -0.70
CA GLU A 20 -10.36 -21.40 -1.33
C GLU A 20 -10.50 -22.54 -0.30
N SER A 21 -9.52 -22.71 0.58
CA SER A 21 -9.55 -23.70 1.66
C SER A 21 -10.63 -23.38 2.69
N PHE A 22 -10.77 -22.12 3.07
CA PHE A 22 -11.81 -21.63 3.95
C PHE A 22 -13.21 -21.89 3.36
N ALA A 23 -13.43 -21.53 2.10
CA ALA A 23 -14.71 -21.78 1.44
C ALA A 23 -15.06 -23.27 1.40
N LYS A 24 -14.08 -24.14 1.17
CA LYS A 24 -14.26 -25.60 1.19
C LYS A 24 -14.62 -26.12 2.58
N GLU A 25 -13.92 -25.65 3.63
CA GLU A 25 -14.18 -26.03 5.03
C GLU A 25 -15.61 -25.69 5.46
N TYR A 26 -16.05 -24.47 5.12
CA TYR A 26 -17.39 -23.98 5.48
C TYR A 26 -18.47 -24.26 4.44
N LYS A 27 -18.16 -25.02 3.38
CA LYS A 27 -19.08 -25.40 2.30
C LYS A 27 -19.73 -24.18 1.61
N ILE A 28 -18.94 -23.11 1.43
CA ILE A 28 -19.36 -21.90 0.73
C ILE A 28 -19.05 -22.07 -0.75
N ALA A 29 -19.99 -21.69 -1.63
CA ALA A 29 -19.72 -21.67 -3.05
C ALA A 29 -18.71 -20.57 -3.36
N ILE A 30 -17.69 -20.89 -4.18
CA ILE A 30 -16.63 -19.96 -4.55
C ILE A 30 -16.37 -20.05 -6.06
N LYS A 31 -16.11 -18.92 -6.70
CA LYS A 31 -15.60 -18.83 -8.07
C LYS A 31 -14.43 -17.84 -8.13
N LYS A 32 -13.54 -18.08 -9.09
CA LYS A 32 -12.37 -17.25 -9.36
C LYS A 32 -12.40 -16.79 -10.81
N ASP A 33 -12.04 -15.52 -11.06
CA ASP A 33 -11.87 -15.01 -12.41
C ASP A 33 -10.43 -15.14 -12.93
N GLU A 34 -10.19 -14.70 -14.16
CA GLU A 34 -8.87 -14.76 -14.81
C GLU A 34 -7.84 -13.83 -14.16
N ALA A 35 -8.28 -12.76 -13.50
CA ALA A 35 -7.42 -11.83 -12.77
C ALA A 35 -7.02 -12.37 -11.39
N GLY A 36 -7.74 -13.37 -10.87
CA GLY A 36 -7.53 -13.94 -9.54
C GLY A 36 -8.50 -13.41 -8.49
N ASN A 37 -9.47 -12.58 -8.86
CA ASN A 37 -10.53 -12.17 -7.93
C ASN A 37 -11.36 -13.38 -7.50
N LEU A 38 -11.78 -13.39 -6.23
CA LEU A 38 -12.62 -14.44 -5.68
C LEU A 38 -13.99 -13.89 -5.31
N LEU A 39 -15.02 -14.66 -5.61
CA LEU A 39 -16.38 -14.40 -5.17
C LEU A 39 -16.92 -15.60 -4.42
N MET A 40 -17.25 -15.40 -3.14
CA MET A 40 -17.90 -16.37 -2.29
C MET A 40 -19.38 -16.03 -2.21
N SER A 41 -20.26 -17.03 -2.36
CA SER A 41 -21.70 -16.82 -2.34
C SER A 41 -22.35 -17.59 -1.22
N LYS A 42 -23.04 -16.88 -0.34
CA LYS A 42 -23.85 -17.40 0.74
C LYS A 42 -25.32 -17.38 0.29
N PRO A 43 -26.04 -18.52 0.32
CA PRO A 43 -27.47 -18.52 0.01
C PRO A 43 -28.27 -17.69 1.02
N ALA A 44 -29.45 -17.26 0.60
CA ALA A 44 -30.38 -16.55 1.47
C ALA A 44 -30.67 -17.33 2.75
N THR A 45 -30.94 -16.61 3.82
CA THR A 45 -31.56 -17.19 5.02
C THR A 45 -32.97 -17.65 4.66
N PRO A 46 -33.44 -18.82 5.15
CA PRO A 46 -34.78 -19.31 4.87
C PRO A 46 -35.87 -18.24 5.09
N GLY A 47 -36.69 -18.01 4.05
CA GLY A 47 -37.74 -17.00 4.03
C GLY A 47 -37.26 -15.60 3.57
N MET A 48 -36.02 -15.46 3.09
CA MET A 48 -35.46 -14.21 2.55
C MET A 48 -34.93 -14.36 1.11
N GLU A 49 -35.39 -15.37 0.39
CA GLU A 49 -34.90 -15.72 -0.94
C GLU A 49 -35.25 -14.67 -2.02
N ASP A 50 -36.28 -13.90 -1.78
CA ASP A 50 -36.79 -12.82 -2.64
C ASP A 50 -36.13 -11.45 -2.39
N ARG A 51 -35.21 -11.38 -1.43
CA ARG A 51 -34.51 -10.14 -1.12
C ARG A 51 -33.40 -9.86 -2.11
N PRO A 52 -33.07 -8.58 -2.35
CA PRO A 52 -31.93 -8.20 -3.18
C PRO A 52 -30.63 -8.88 -2.72
N VAL A 53 -29.82 -9.30 -3.68
CA VAL A 53 -28.48 -9.81 -3.38
C VAL A 53 -27.56 -8.65 -2.99
N VAL A 54 -26.85 -8.81 -1.88
CA VAL A 54 -25.89 -7.83 -1.39
C VAL A 54 -24.48 -8.37 -1.62
N VAL A 55 -23.64 -7.58 -2.27
CA VAL A 55 -22.22 -7.87 -2.44
C VAL A 55 -21.40 -7.11 -1.40
N LEU A 56 -20.63 -7.82 -0.60
CA LEU A 56 -19.62 -7.27 0.31
C LEU A 56 -18.27 -7.34 -0.38
N GLN A 57 -17.61 -6.21 -0.60
CA GLN A 57 -16.34 -6.13 -1.33
C GLN A 57 -15.20 -5.69 -0.42
N SER A 58 -14.05 -6.35 -0.54
CA SER A 58 -12.78 -5.96 0.02
C SER A 58 -11.65 -6.41 -0.90
N HIS A 59 -10.41 -5.93 -0.68
CA HIS A 59 -9.24 -6.43 -1.39
C HIS A 59 -8.46 -7.46 -0.55
N MET A 60 -7.67 -8.31 -1.22
CA MET A 60 -6.90 -9.38 -0.59
C MET A 60 -5.47 -8.99 -0.23
N ASP A 61 -4.89 -8.10 -0.99
CA ASP A 61 -3.49 -7.69 -0.85
C ASP A 61 -3.26 -6.71 0.31
N MET A 62 -2.02 -6.38 0.54
CA MET A 62 -1.61 -5.38 1.53
C MET A 62 -0.36 -4.65 1.08
N VAL A 63 -0.22 -3.41 1.53
CA VAL A 63 1.00 -2.62 1.39
C VAL A 63 2.15 -3.26 2.17
N CYS A 64 3.32 -3.37 1.53
CA CYS A 64 4.54 -3.94 2.10
C CYS A 64 5.52 -2.85 2.51
N GLU A 65 5.23 -2.12 3.59
CA GLU A 65 6.05 -1.03 4.10
C GLU A 65 6.75 -1.38 5.41
N LYS A 66 8.05 -1.11 5.48
CA LYS A 66 8.86 -1.23 6.70
C LYS A 66 10.00 -0.22 6.69
N ASN A 67 10.51 0.12 7.86
CA ASN A 67 11.73 0.92 7.96
C ASN A 67 12.95 0.17 7.44
N ASN A 68 13.90 0.88 6.82
CA ASN A 68 15.18 0.30 6.44
C ASN A 68 15.88 -0.32 7.66
N GLY A 69 16.32 -1.57 7.50
CA GLY A 69 16.93 -2.33 8.59
C GLY A 69 15.98 -3.17 9.43
N THR A 70 14.65 -3.03 9.27
CA THR A 70 13.68 -3.96 9.87
C THR A 70 13.77 -5.32 9.20
N LYS A 71 14.02 -6.36 10.00
CA LYS A 71 14.03 -7.74 9.52
C LYS A 71 12.60 -8.27 9.48
N HIS A 72 12.00 -8.24 8.31
CA HIS A 72 10.68 -8.83 8.03
C HIS A 72 10.61 -9.15 6.54
N ASP A 73 10.20 -10.35 6.21
CA ASP A 73 10.02 -10.82 4.82
C ASP A 73 8.52 -10.87 4.51
N PHE A 74 8.01 -9.87 3.80
CA PHE A 74 6.59 -9.80 3.44
C PHE A 74 6.10 -10.97 2.57
N ASP A 75 7.01 -11.69 1.90
CA ASP A 75 6.65 -12.85 1.11
C ASP A 75 6.43 -14.11 1.98
N ASN A 76 7.05 -14.17 3.18
CA ASN A 76 7.08 -15.39 3.98
C ASN A 76 6.69 -15.20 5.44
N ASP A 77 6.90 -14.02 6.02
CA ASP A 77 6.61 -13.78 7.43
C ASP A 77 5.16 -13.34 7.63
N PRO A 78 4.45 -13.93 8.61
CA PRO A 78 3.12 -13.45 9.02
C PRO A 78 3.22 -12.09 9.72
N ILE A 79 2.15 -11.31 9.66
CA ILE A 79 2.01 -10.13 10.51
C ILE A 79 1.60 -10.59 11.90
N GLU A 80 2.48 -10.37 12.87
CA GLU A 80 2.17 -10.63 14.28
C GLU A 80 1.16 -9.59 14.78
N THR A 81 -0.01 -10.06 15.18
CA THR A 81 -1.05 -9.20 15.75
C THR A 81 -1.04 -9.28 17.25
N ILE A 82 -1.06 -8.14 17.91
CA ILE A 82 -1.22 -8.02 19.36
C ILE A 82 -2.69 -7.73 19.64
N VAL A 83 -3.31 -8.56 20.45
CA VAL A 83 -4.66 -8.29 20.98
C VAL A 83 -4.49 -7.36 22.16
N ASP A 84 -4.84 -6.09 21.99
CA ASP A 84 -4.88 -5.11 23.06
C ASP A 84 -6.34 -4.70 23.33
N GLY A 85 -6.90 -5.21 24.43
CA GLY A 85 -8.26 -4.91 24.83
C GLY A 85 -9.33 -5.46 23.87
N GLU A 86 -10.31 -4.65 23.49
CA GLU A 86 -11.55 -5.07 22.82
C GLU A 86 -11.47 -5.14 21.29
N TRP A 87 -10.31 -4.88 20.66
CA TRP A 87 -10.17 -4.56 19.24
C TRP A 87 -9.99 -5.73 18.26
N LEU A 88 -10.29 -6.95 18.59
CA LEU A 88 -10.37 -8.08 17.66
C LEU A 88 -11.53 -9.00 18.02
N ARG A 89 -12.77 -8.48 18.04
CA ARG A 89 -13.97 -9.33 18.24
C ARG A 89 -14.66 -9.58 16.91
N ALA A 90 -14.47 -10.76 16.37
CA ALA A 90 -15.51 -11.42 15.59
C ALA A 90 -16.49 -12.05 16.59
N ASN A 91 -17.51 -11.31 17.00
CA ASN A 91 -18.65 -11.92 17.67
C ASN A 91 -19.51 -12.57 16.59
N GLY A 92 -19.76 -13.86 16.74
CA GLY A 92 -20.71 -14.59 15.92
C GLY A 92 -22.15 -14.06 16.10
N THR A 93 -22.43 -12.91 15.51
CA THR A 93 -23.79 -12.45 15.31
C THR A 93 -24.27 -12.99 13.98
N THR A 94 -25.25 -13.90 14.05
CA THR A 94 -25.99 -14.35 12.86
C THR A 94 -26.88 -13.21 12.42
N LEU A 95 -26.44 -12.42 11.44
CA LEU A 95 -27.30 -11.46 10.75
C LEU A 95 -28.21 -12.24 9.81
N GLY A 96 -29.51 -12.16 10.03
CA GLY A 96 -30.50 -12.58 9.04
C GLY A 96 -30.38 -11.62 7.84
N ALA A 97 -30.00 -12.15 6.68
CA ALA A 97 -29.81 -11.37 5.45
C ALA A 97 -30.39 -12.13 4.27
N GLY A 98 -30.71 -11.40 3.20
CA GLY A 98 -30.90 -11.97 1.86
C GLY A 98 -29.64 -12.70 1.36
N PRO A 99 -29.59 -13.10 0.09
CA PRO A 99 -28.40 -13.69 -0.50
C PRO A 99 -27.20 -12.72 -0.39
N ILE A 100 -26.04 -13.25 0.01
CA ILE A 100 -24.82 -12.44 0.14
C ILE A 100 -23.75 -13.01 -0.78
N GLU A 101 -23.12 -12.15 -1.55
CA GLU A 101 -21.88 -12.40 -2.27
C GLU A 101 -20.73 -11.65 -1.59
N CYS A 102 -19.62 -12.34 -1.34
CA CYS A 102 -18.39 -11.73 -0.84
C CYS A 102 -17.37 -11.70 -1.97
N LEU A 103 -17.07 -10.50 -2.45
CA LEU A 103 -16.11 -10.23 -3.51
C LEU A 103 -14.76 -9.86 -2.90
N PHE A 104 -13.72 -10.59 -3.25
CA PHE A 104 -12.33 -10.30 -2.89
C PHE A 104 -11.55 -9.98 -4.15
N THR A 105 -11.08 -8.74 -4.27
CA THR A 105 -10.27 -8.29 -5.41
C THR A 105 -8.77 -8.41 -5.12
N VAL A 106 -7.98 -8.52 -6.17
CA VAL A 106 -6.51 -8.56 -6.11
C VAL A 106 -5.91 -7.22 -6.48
N ASP A 107 -4.65 -6.97 -6.03
CA ASP A 107 -3.80 -5.84 -6.44
C ASP A 107 -4.53 -4.49 -6.34
N GLU A 108 -5.17 -4.21 -5.20
CA GLU A 108 -5.80 -2.91 -4.94
C GLU A 108 -4.73 -1.84 -4.80
N GLU A 109 -3.73 -2.06 -3.94
CA GLU A 109 -2.74 -1.11 -3.44
C GLU A 109 -1.78 -0.57 -4.51
N THR A 110 -1.58 -1.29 -5.61
CA THR A 110 -0.66 -0.85 -6.68
C THR A 110 -1.36 -0.42 -7.96
N GLY A 111 -2.69 -0.52 -8.04
CA GLY A 111 -3.40 -0.01 -9.20
C GLY A 111 -4.80 -0.52 -9.46
N LEU A 112 -5.47 -1.15 -8.51
CA LEU A 112 -6.85 -1.64 -8.66
C LEU A 112 -6.99 -2.64 -9.82
N THR A 113 -5.96 -3.47 -10.06
CA THR A 113 -5.92 -4.36 -11.24
C THR A 113 -7.08 -5.34 -11.23
N GLY A 114 -7.38 -5.96 -10.08
CA GLY A 114 -8.49 -6.88 -9.94
C GLY A 114 -9.84 -6.22 -10.20
N ALA A 115 -10.09 -5.05 -9.60
CA ALA A 115 -11.34 -4.33 -9.80
C ALA A 115 -11.57 -3.91 -11.25
N LYS A 116 -10.50 -3.46 -11.95
CA LYS A 116 -10.56 -3.10 -13.38
C LYS A 116 -10.75 -4.30 -14.32
N ALA A 117 -10.36 -5.49 -13.89
CA ALA A 117 -10.49 -6.71 -14.67
C ALA A 117 -11.85 -7.42 -14.52
N LEU A 118 -12.70 -6.96 -13.60
CA LEU A 118 -14.03 -7.55 -13.39
C LEU A 118 -14.84 -7.48 -14.67
N LYS A 119 -15.43 -8.63 -15.06
CA LYS A 119 -16.28 -8.75 -16.23
C LYS A 119 -17.75 -8.72 -15.82
N GLU A 120 -18.61 -8.28 -16.74
CA GLU A 120 -20.06 -8.34 -16.59
C GLU A 120 -20.50 -9.76 -16.21
N GLY A 121 -21.46 -9.88 -15.28
CA GLY A 121 -21.99 -11.15 -14.80
C GLY A 121 -21.09 -11.92 -13.83
N PHE A 122 -19.94 -11.38 -13.41
CA PHE A 122 -19.15 -12.01 -12.35
C PHE A 122 -19.86 -11.99 -11.00
N MET A 123 -20.52 -10.89 -10.68
CA MET A 123 -21.42 -10.74 -9.53
C MET A 123 -22.87 -10.75 -10.01
N THR A 124 -23.80 -11.09 -9.10
CA THR A 124 -25.24 -11.07 -9.38
C THR A 124 -26.01 -10.07 -8.48
N GLY A 125 -25.32 -9.45 -7.52
CA GLY A 125 -25.93 -8.55 -6.56
C GLY A 125 -26.29 -7.19 -7.13
N ASP A 126 -27.41 -6.66 -6.69
CA ASP A 126 -27.91 -5.32 -7.03
C ASP A 126 -27.31 -4.23 -6.11
N ILE A 127 -26.78 -4.63 -4.96
CA ILE A 127 -26.24 -3.72 -3.95
C ILE A 127 -24.80 -4.14 -3.66
N LEU A 128 -23.85 -3.23 -3.85
CA LEU A 128 -22.45 -3.44 -3.51
C LEU A 128 -22.07 -2.56 -2.31
N LEU A 129 -21.58 -3.19 -1.26
CA LEU A 129 -21.01 -2.54 -0.09
C LEU A 129 -19.49 -2.78 -0.08
N ASN A 130 -18.72 -1.72 -0.33
CA ASN A 130 -17.28 -1.74 -0.15
C ASN A 130 -16.99 -1.62 1.35
N LEU A 131 -16.24 -2.58 1.90
CA LEU A 131 -15.90 -2.66 3.32
C LEU A 131 -14.53 -2.08 3.65
N ASP A 132 -13.93 -1.38 2.71
CA ASP A 132 -12.58 -0.83 2.79
C ASP A 132 -12.55 0.60 3.36
N SER A 133 -13.61 1.04 4.00
CA SER A 133 -13.66 2.32 4.72
C SER A 133 -13.05 2.18 6.11
N GLU A 134 -12.20 3.12 6.49
CA GLU A 134 -11.53 3.17 7.80
C GLU A 134 -12.28 4.02 8.84
N ASP A 135 -13.27 4.81 8.43
CA ASP A 135 -13.99 5.72 9.31
C ASP A 135 -15.25 5.07 9.87
N GLU A 136 -15.27 4.83 11.19
CA GLU A 136 -16.37 4.18 11.88
C GLU A 136 -17.63 5.08 11.88
N GLY A 137 -18.76 4.48 11.52
CA GLY A 137 -20.07 5.16 11.55
C GLY A 137 -20.32 6.08 10.36
N GLU A 138 -19.44 6.10 9.35
CA GLU A 138 -19.60 6.89 8.12
C GLU A 138 -19.91 6.01 6.90
N ILE A 139 -20.75 6.54 5.99
CA ILE A 139 -21.05 5.91 4.70
C ILE A 139 -20.58 6.83 3.58
N PHE A 140 -19.62 6.36 2.79
CA PHE A 140 -19.10 7.09 1.63
C PHE A 140 -19.83 6.67 0.35
N MET A 141 -20.40 7.63 -0.35
CA MET A 141 -21.10 7.41 -1.63
C MET A 141 -20.29 7.88 -2.85
N GLY A 142 -19.00 8.09 -2.69
CA GLY A 142 -18.11 8.53 -3.75
C GLY A 142 -16.66 8.43 -3.36
N CYS A 143 -15.77 8.62 -4.31
CA CYS A 143 -14.32 8.60 -4.09
C CYS A 143 -13.64 9.71 -4.88
N ALA A 144 -12.42 10.06 -4.44
CA ALA A 144 -11.54 10.95 -5.20
C ALA A 144 -10.96 10.22 -6.42
N GLY A 145 -10.73 10.95 -7.48
CA GLY A 145 -9.95 10.46 -8.62
C GLY A 145 -8.46 10.64 -8.40
N GLY A 146 -7.64 9.81 -9.05
CA GLY A 146 -6.18 9.90 -9.04
C GLY A 146 -5.60 10.07 -10.44
N LYS A 147 -4.45 10.72 -10.54
CA LYS A 147 -3.65 10.81 -11.76
C LYS A 147 -2.18 10.64 -11.42
N ASP A 148 -1.57 9.61 -12.00
CA ASP A 148 -0.12 9.41 -11.91
C ASP A 148 0.60 10.20 -12.99
N THR A 149 1.71 10.82 -12.61
CA THR A 149 2.61 11.49 -13.54
C THR A 149 4.02 10.94 -13.36
N GLN A 150 4.55 10.34 -14.40
CA GLN A 150 5.93 9.90 -14.44
C GLN A 150 6.75 10.92 -15.23
N ALA A 151 7.75 11.53 -14.56
CA ALA A 151 8.68 12.46 -15.18
C ALA A 151 10.04 11.78 -15.36
N THR A 152 10.55 11.77 -16.58
CA THR A 152 11.87 11.20 -16.90
C THR A 152 12.82 12.32 -17.32
N PHE A 153 13.96 12.43 -16.62
CA PHE A 153 15.00 13.39 -16.92
C PHE A 153 16.21 12.66 -17.52
N HIS A 154 16.60 13.05 -18.72
CA HIS A 154 17.82 12.55 -19.35
C HIS A 154 18.99 13.43 -18.94
N TYR A 155 20.10 12.84 -18.55
CA TYR A 155 21.32 13.56 -18.20
C TYR A 155 22.54 12.78 -18.70
N GLU A 156 23.63 13.50 -18.94
CA GLU A 156 24.91 12.89 -19.27
C GLU A 156 25.80 12.85 -18.03
N PRO A 157 26.34 11.68 -17.66
CA PRO A 157 27.29 11.57 -16.55
C PRO A 157 28.56 12.39 -16.84
N VAL A 158 29.02 13.13 -15.84
CA VAL A 158 30.30 13.85 -15.92
C VAL A 158 31.35 13.12 -15.09
N PRO A 159 32.62 13.08 -15.55
CA PRO A 159 33.73 12.52 -14.77
C PRO A 159 33.88 13.25 -13.43
N THR A 160 34.10 12.51 -12.38
CA THR A 160 34.42 13.06 -11.07
C THR A 160 35.93 13.23 -10.92
N SER A 161 36.33 14.20 -10.09
CA SER A 161 37.75 14.45 -9.80
C SER A 161 38.24 13.57 -8.63
N ASP A 162 39.44 13.00 -8.73
CA ASP A 162 40.11 12.26 -7.65
C ASP A 162 40.38 13.12 -6.41
N LYS A 163 40.25 14.46 -6.54
CA LYS A 163 40.40 15.41 -5.43
C LYS A 163 39.13 15.61 -4.61
N MET A 164 38.00 14.98 -5.00
CA MET A 164 36.74 15.09 -4.28
C MET A 164 36.65 14.05 -3.16
N GLN A 165 36.01 14.42 -2.06
CA GLN A 165 35.56 13.52 -1.04
C GLN A 165 34.07 13.26 -1.23
N TYR A 166 33.67 12.00 -1.02
CA TYR A 166 32.29 11.58 -1.22
C TYR A 166 31.60 11.41 0.12
N PHE A 167 30.36 11.91 0.19
CA PHE A 167 29.53 11.89 1.38
C PHE A 167 28.17 11.32 1.04
N ARG A 168 27.70 10.43 1.89
CA ARG A 168 26.31 10.00 1.87
C ARG A 168 25.52 10.85 2.86
N ILE A 169 24.40 11.37 2.38
CA ILE A 169 23.44 12.14 3.15
C ILE A 169 22.19 11.29 3.26
N ASP A 170 21.76 11.00 4.48
CA ASP A 170 20.56 10.20 4.74
C ASP A 170 19.52 11.07 5.47
N VAL A 171 18.29 11.05 4.98
CA VAL A 171 17.09 11.51 5.67
C VAL A 171 16.29 10.27 6.04
N LYS A 172 16.07 10.03 7.33
CA LYS A 172 15.40 8.81 7.82
C LYS A 172 14.70 9.03 9.15
N GLY A 173 13.87 8.06 9.54
CA GLY A 173 13.14 8.09 10.80
C GLY A 173 11.86 8.94 10.76
N LEU A 174 11.34 9.24 9.57
CA LEU A 174 10.05 9.92 9.41
C LEU A 174 8.89 8.93 9.52
N ASN A 175 7.73 9.43 9.91
CA ASN A 175 6.55 8.59 10.12
C ASN A 175 6.01 7.97 8.83
N GLY A 176 6.14 8.65 7.69
CA GLY A 176 5.44 8.29 6.47
C GLY A 176 3.95 8.59 6.58
N GLY A 177 3.15 7.95 5.77
CA GLY A 177 1.69 8.08 5.74
C GLY A 177 1.13 7.90 4.34
N HIS A 178 -0.18 7.75 4.22
CA HIS A 178 -0.85 7.66 2.94
C HIS A 178 -0.85 9.02 2.23
N SER A 179 -0.43 9.06 0.96
CA SER A 179 -0.29 10.30 0.19
C SER A 179 -1.62 11.00 -0.15
N GLY A 180 -2.74 10.30 -0.04
CA GLY A 180 -4.10 10.84 -0.14
C GLY A 180 -4.68 11.17 1.24
N GLY A 181 -5.09 10.15 2.00
CA GLY A 181 -5.81 10.30 3.26
C GLY A 181 -5.08 11.07 4.36
N GLU A 182 -3.73 11.07 4.36
CA GLU A 182 -2.95 11.73 5.41
C GLU A 182 -2.13 12.93 4.93
N ILE A 183 -2.25 13.33 3.67
CA ILE A 183 -1.48 14.46 3.11
C ILE A 183 -1.72 15.78 3.86
N HIS A 184 -2.92 15.96 4.41
CA HIS A 184 -3.31 17.15 5.17
C HIS A 184 -2.64 17.23 6.56
N LYS A 185 -2.11 16.13 7.10
CA LYS A 185 -1.47 16.07 8.43
C LYS A 185 -0.09 16.73 8.45
N GLY A 186 0.46 17.14 7.31
CA GLY A 186 1.76 17.81 7.23
C GLY A 186 2.94 16.92 7.60
N LEU A 187 2.83 15.62 7.41
CA LEU A 187 3.88 14.64 7.69
C LEU A 187 5.14 14.91 6.87
N GLY A 188 6.29 14.66 7.47
CA GLY A 188 7.59 14.88 6.83
C GLY A 188 7.76 13.98 5.60
N ASN A 189 8.19 14.59 4.48
CA ASN A 189 8.53 13.87 3.24
C ASN A 189 10.04 13.91 3.03
N ALA A 190 10.69 12.74 3.12
CA ALA A 190 12.14 12.62 3.05
C ALA A 190 12.72 13.17 1.74
N ASN A 191 12.05 12.92 0.60
CA ASN A 191 12.49 13.44 -0.69
C ASN A 191 12.51 14.99 -0.70
N LYS A 192 11.46 15.61 -0.18
CA LYS A 192 11.39 17.08 -0.09
C LYS A 192 12.45 17.67 0.82
N ILE A 193 12.72 17.01 1.96
CA ILE A 193 13.73 17.46 2.92
C ILE A 193 15.12 17.34 2.30
N LEU A 194 15.45 16.18 1.71
CA LEU A 194 16.73 15.95 1.06
C LEU A 194 16.98 16.94 -0.09
N VAL A 195 16.01 17.09 -0.99
CA VAL A 195 16.14 18.01 -2.14
C VAL A 195 16.27 19.47 -1.70
N ARG A 196 15.54 19.88 -0.64
CA ARG A 196 15.69 21.22 -0.06
C ARG A 196 17.10 21.45 0.48
N PHE A 197 17.65 20.46 1.18
CA PHE A 197 19.02 20.52 1.68
C PHE A 197 20.03 20.64 0.50
N LEU A 198 19.93 19.77 -0.49
CA LEU A 198 20.81 19.81 -1.68
C LEU A 198 20.69 21.15 -2.43
N PHE A 199 19.49 21.70 -2.54
CA PHE A 199 19.28 23.00 -3.18
C PHE A 199 19.93 24.14 -2.40
N LEU A 200 19.85 24.13 -1.07
CA LEU A 200 20.52 25.14 -0.23
C LEU A 200 22.04 24.96 -0.28
N LEU A 201 22.51 23.72 -0.28
CA LEU A 201 23.92 23.40 -0.43
C LEU A 201 24.48 23.94 -1.74
N LYS A 202 23.76 23.73 -2.87
CA LYS A 202 24.19 24.21 -4.21
C LYS A 202 24.30 25.72 -4.32
N LYS A 203 23.55 26.46 -3.52
CA LYS A 203 23.66 27.93 -3.49
C LYS A 203 24.96 28.42 -2.86
N LYS A 204 25.62 27.62 -2.02
CA LYS A 204 26.82 28.01 -1.28
C LYS A 204 28.07 27.31 -1.77
N TYR A 205 27.93 26.05 -2.21
CA TYR A 205 29.06 25.19 -2.55
C TYR A 205 28.81 24.45 -3.85
N ASP A 206 29.85 24.32 -4.66
CA ASP A 206 29.79 23.42 -5.80
C ASP A 206 30.00 21.98 -5.36
N PHE A 207 29.11 21.12 -5.77
CA PHE A 207 29.19 19.67 -5.55
C PHE A 207 28.74 18.90 -6.79
N VAL A 208 29.15 17.66 -6.89
CA VAL A 208 28.67 16.70 -7.89
C VAL A 208 27.67 15.79 -7.20
N LEU A 209 26.48 15.66 -7.77
CA LEU A 209 25.48 14.68 -7.34
C LEU A 209 25.79 13.34 -8.02
N CYS A 210 26.20 12.35 -7.25
CA CYS A 210 26.54 11.01 -7.76
C CYS A 210 25.34 10.09 -7.82
N SER A 211 24.48 10.14 -6.82
CA SER A 211 23.21 9.40 -6.80
C SER A 211 22.21 10.08 -5.87
N ILE A 212 20.94 9.85 -6.15
CA ILE A 212 19.83 10.22 -5.27
C ILE A 212 18.76 9.14 -5.39
N ASP A 213 18.23 8.73 -4.24
CA ASP A 213 17.17 7.76 -4.16
C ASP A 213 16.28 8.03 -2.95
N GLY A 214 14.98 7.73 -3.04
CA GLY A 214 14.07 7.90 -1.93
C GLY A 214 12.62 7.72 -2.32
N GLY A 215 11.85 7.22 -1.36
CA GLY A 215 10.48 6.77 -1.57
C GLY A 215 10.41 5.52 -2.43
N ASN A 216 9.55 4.60 -2.08
CA ASN A 216 9.41 3.31 -2.74
C ASN A 216 8.01 3.09 -3.32
N LEU A 217 6.99 3.75 -2.77
CA LEU A 217 5.61 3.67 -3.25
C LEU A 217 5.05 5.04 -3.59
N ARG A 218 4.32 5.13 -4.70
CA ARG A 218 3.71 6.37 -5.19
C ARG A 218 2.57 6.88 -4.29
N ASN A 219 1.89 5.98 -3.58
CA ASN A 219 0.81 6.29 -2.65
C ASN A 219 1.27 6.45 -1.19
N ALA A 220 2.58 6.42 -0.93
CA ALA A 220 3.16 6.63 0.38
C ALA A 220 4.00 7.91 0.45
N ILE A 221 3.88 8.66 1.56
CA ILE A 221 4.77 9.78 1.87
C ILE A 221 6.15 9.20 2.20
N ALA A 222 7.18 9.63 1.46
CA ALA A 222 8.52 9.08 1.58
C ALA A 222 9.08 9.22 3.01
N ARG A 223 9.40 8.10 3.65
CA ARG A 223 9.94 8.03 5.02
C ARG A 223 11.43 8.21 5.07
N GLU A 224 12.11 7.79 4.00
CA GLU A 224 13.55 7.79 3.88
C GLU A 224 13.97 8.23 2.48
N ALA A 225 15.09 8.91 2.41
CA ALA A 225 15.75 9.28 1.16
C ALA A 225 17.25 9.44 1.41
N HIS A 226 18.06 9.22 0.38
CA HIS A 226 19.49 9.47 0.49
C HIS A 226 20.08 9.99 -0.81
N ALA A 227 21.22 10.66 -0.68
CA ALA A 227 22.03 11.08 -1.81
C ALA A 227 23.50 10.82 -1.53
N VAL A 228 24.26 10.59 -2.59
CA VAL A 228 25.73 10.60 -2.56
C VAL A 228 26.21 11.81 -3.34
N ILE A 229 27.02 12.63 -2.70
CA ILE A 229 27.60 13.84 -3.29
C ILE A 229 29.11 13.82 -3.20
N GLY A 230 29.78 14.39 -4.20
CA GLY A 230 31.21 14.68 -4.19
C GLY A 230 31.46 16.16 -3.91
N LEU A 231 32.27 16.48 -2.89
CA LEU A 231 32.62 17.81 -2.46
C LEU A 231 34.16 18.01 -2.43
N HIS A 232 34.61 19.26 -2.60
CA HIS A 232 35.96 19.62 -2.28
C HIS A 232 36.22 19.45 -0.76
N PRO A 233 37.35 18.85 -0.34
CA PRO A 233 37.64 18.54 1.06
C PRO A 233 37.56 19.75 2.00
N GLU A 234 37.92 20.93 1.53
CA GLU A 234 37.89 22.20 2.26
C GLU A 234 36.48 22.60 2.72
N ASN A 235 35.43 22.17 2.02
CA ASN A 235 34.05 22.54 2.32
C ASN A 235 33.36 21.54 3.28
N LYS A 236 34.04 20.51 3.74
CA LYS A 236 33.49 19.41 4.52
C LYS A 236 32.83 19.87 5.82
N GLU A 237 33.56 20.68 6.61
CA GLU A 237 33.07 21.07 7.93
C GLU A 237 31.92 22.08 7.82
N ASP A 238 31.95 22.97 6.83
CA ASP A 238 30.87 23.93 6.59
C ASP A 238 29.55 23.24 6.23
N VAL A 239 29.63 22.14 5.46
CA VAL A 239 28.45 21.34 5.08
C VAL A 239 27.85 20.57 6.25
N ARG A 240 28.65 20.18 7.26
CA ARG A 240 28.18 19.52 8.48
C ARG A 240 27.38 20.43 9.41
N ILE A 241 27.55 21.74 9.26
CA ILE A 241 26.91 22.77 10.11
C ILE A 241 25.62 23.31 9.44
N LEU A 242 25.39 23.03 8.17
CA LEU A 242 24.22 23.42 7.38
C LEU A 242 23.00 22.61 7.73
#